data_dee0c68648e938269dfafd80efeed1b1
#
_entry.id   dee0c68648e938269dfafd80efeed1b1
#
_cell.length_a   1.000
_cell.length_b   1.000
_cell.length_c   1.000
_cell.angle_alpha   90.00
_cell.angle_beta   90.00
_cell.angle_gamma   90.00
#
_symmetry.space_group_name_H-M   'P 1'
#
loop_
_entity.id
_entity.type
_entity.pdbx_description
1 polymer ?
#
loop_
_entity_poly.entity_id
_entity_poly.type
_entity_poly.pdbx_seq_one_letter_code
_entity_poly.pdbx_strand_id
1 'polypeptide(L)'
;DFALRKQGVREHAFPSIVAGGVRATTLHYKENNQEVKDGELVLIDLGSANEHYCADISRTFPVNGKFTARQKEIYDLVLSAQDLIIEKAAPGMTLRELNQMVIDHYAARLDELGLAKDGKTVADYYYHGVSHQLGLDTHDISCSDYEVLEPGMVITVEPGFYIEEEEIGIRIENDILITEGKAVDLSKGILKTTEDIEAWMSKRD
;
A
#
# COMPACT_ATOMS: atom_id res chain seq x y z
N ASP A 1 2.82 11.15 -15.46
CA ASP A 1 2.08 12.11 -16.29
C ASP A 1 1.93 11.69 -17.73
N PHE A 2 3.04 11.42 -18.46
CA PHE A 2 2.97 11.12 -19.89
C PHE A 2 2.07 9.92 -20.21
N ALA A 3 2.18 8.82 -19.46
CA ALA A 3 1.37 7.62 -19.68
C ALA A 3 -0.13 7.88 -19.44
N LEU A 4 -0.48 8.58 -18.38
CA LEU A 4 -1.85 8.96 -18.05
C LEU A 4 -2.44 9.88 -19.13
N ARG A 5 -1.70 10.92 -19.52
CA ARG A 5 -2.14 11.85 -20.58
C ARG A 5 -2.33 11.17 -21.94
N LYS A 6 -1.48 10.20 -22.27
CA LYS A 6 -1.62 9.39 -23.50
C LYS A 6 -2.91 8.57 -23.51
N GLN A 7 -3.42 8.18 -22.34
CA GLN A 7 -4.69 7.47 -22.17
C GLN A 7 -5.89 8.44 -22.03
N GLY A 8 -5.66 9.75 -22.12
CA GLY A 8 -6.72 10.75 -22.00
C GLY A 8 -6.97 11.24 -20.56
N VAL A 9 -6.34 10.64 -19.57
CA VAL A 9 -6.47 11.04 -18.17
C VAL A 9 -5.63 12.29 -17.93
N ARG A 10 -6.22 13.34 -17.37
CA ARG A 10 -5.60 14.66 -17.23
C ARG A 10 -5.41 15.09 -15.78
N GLU A 11 -6.13 14.47 -14.88
CA GLU A 11 -6.19 14.86 -13.47
C GLU A 11 -5.55 13.76 -12.61
N HIS A 12 -4.84 14.20 -11.57
CA HIS A 12 -4.40 13.35 -10.48
C HIS A 12 -5.49 13.37 -9.41
N ALA A 13 -5.71 12.22 -8.75
CA ALA A 13 -6.61 12.14 -7.61
C ALA A 13 -6.04 12.93 -6.41
N PHE A 14 -4.71 12.92 -6.28
CA PHE A 14 -3.98 13.65 -5.24
C PHE A 14 -2.53 13.96 -5.70
N PRO A 15 -1.80 14.83 -5.02
CA PRO A 15 -0.37 15.04 -5.27
C PRO A 15 0.42 13.76 -4.99
N SER A 16 1.08 13.22 -6.02
CA SER A 16 1.86 11.97 -5.89
C SER A 16 2.90 12.06 -4.77
N ILE A 17 3.13 10.94 -4.10
CA ILE A 17 4.17 10.75 -3.08
C ILE A 17 5.30 9.93 -3.70
N VAL A 18 6.55 10.41 -3.54
CA VAL A 18 7.76 9.69 -3.95
C VAL A 18 8.77 9.79 -2.83
N ALA A 19 8.84 8.78 -1.99
CA ALA A 19 9.58 8.79 -0.73
C ALA A 19 10.68 7.71 -0.73
N GLY A 20 11.94 8.13 -0.66
CA GLY A 20 13.09 7.24 -0.61
C GLY A 20 13.68 7.09 0.80
N GLY A 21 14.21 5.89 1.11
CA GLY A 21 14.86 5.60 2.39
C GLY A 21 13.96 5.91 3.58
N VAL A 22 14.50 6.57 4.60
CA VAL A 22 13.75 6.89 5.83
C VAL A 22 12.49 7.72 5.58
N ARG A 23 12.42 8.50 4.48
CA ARG A 23 11.25 9.32 4.17
C ARG A 23 10.01 8.48 3.84
N ALA A 24 10.21 7.23 3.42
CA ALA A 24 9.12 6.29 3.19
C ALA A 24 8.38 5.90 4.49
N THR A 25 8.90 6.26 5.67
CA THR A 25 8.20 6.12 6.95
C THR A 25 7.30 7.31 7.28
N THR A 26 7.32 8.37 6.45
CA THR A 26 6.38 9.49 6.50
C THR A 26 5.22 9.20 5.56
N LEU A 27 4.01 8.96 6.09
CA LEU A 27 2.86 8.47 5.32
C LEU A 27 2.54 9.33 4.09
N HIS A 28 2.56 10.65 4.26
CA HIS A 28 2.25 11.63 3.20
C HIS A 28 3.45 12.55 2.95
N TYR A 29 4.60 11.98 2.56
CA TYR A 29 5.76 12.78 2.17
C TYR A 29 5.48 13.51 0.84
N LYS A 30 5.33 14.84 0.89
CA LYS A 30 4.88 15.66 -0.25
C LYS A 30 6.00 16.44 -0.94
N GLU A 31 7.15 16.58 -0.32
CA GLU A 31 8.25 17.41 -0.83
C GLU A 31 8.85 16.84 -2.11
N ASN A 32 8.96 15.53 -2.25
CA ASN A 32 9.44 14.79 -3.43
C ASN A 32 10.76 15.35 -4.01
N ASN A 33 11.64 15.87 -3.16
CA ASN A 33 12.77 16.70 -3.57
C ASN A 33 14.13 16.17 -3.13
N GLN A 34 14.18 14.96 -2.58
CA GLN A 34 15.40 14.38 -2.06
C GLN A 34 15.95 13.29 -2.99
N GLU A 35 17.28 13.22 -3.06
CA GLU A 35 17.96 12.16 -3.75
C GLU A 35 17.67 10.81 -3.07
N VAL A 36 17.45 9.78 -3.89
CA VAL A 36 17.32 8.40 -3.45
C VAL A 36 18.62 7.67 -3.77
N LYS A 37 19.18 7.00 -2.78
CA LYS A 37 20.51 6.39 -2.88
C LYS A 37 20.44 4.94 -3.30
N ASP A 38 21.55 4.43 -3.85
CA ASP A 38 21.72 3.02 -4.11
C ASP A 38 21.50 2.17 -2.85
N GLY A 39 20.73 1.09 -2.99
CA GLY A 39 20.35 0.21 -1.87
C GLY A 39 19.13 0.66 -1.05
N GLU A 40 18.63 1.88 -1.24
CA GLU A 40 17.38 2.33 -0.62
C GLU A 40 16.15 1.74 -1.35
N LEU A 41 15.03 1.74 -0.63
CA LEU A 41 13.70 1.57 -1.21
C LEU A 41 13.12 2.93 -1.60
N VAL A 42 12.28 2.95 -2.62
CA VAL A 42 11.43 4.09 -2.97
C VAL A 42 9.96 3.65 -2.94
N LEU A 43 9.20 4.29 -2.06
CA LEU A 43 7.75 4.17 -2.01
C LEU A 43 7.16 5.23 -2.94
N ILE A 44 6.33 4.79 -3.86
CA ILE A 44 5.59 5.64 -4.79
C ILE A 44 4.11 5.41 -4.54
N ASP A 45 3.39 6.50 -4.30
CA ASP A 45 1.96 6.51 -4.10
C ASP A 45 1.34 7.53 -5.05
N LEU A 46 0.47 7.07 -5.91
CA LEU A 46 -0.11 7.88 -6.97
C LEU A 46 -1.52 7.40 -7.36
N GLY A 47 -2.35 8.36 -7.65
CA GLY A 47 -3.70 8.12 -8.15
C GLY A 47 -4.05 9.03 -9.31
N SER A 48 -4.89 8.54 -10.18
CA SER A 48 -5.47 9.32 -11.26
C SER A 48 -6.97 9.51 -11.05
N ALA A 49 -7.52 10.63 -11.49
CA ALA A 49 -8.95 10.82 -11.58
C ALA A 49 -9.38 10.75 -13.06
N ASN A 50 -10.23 9.79 -13.38
CA ASN A 50 -10.78 9.64 -14.71
C ASN A 50 -12.30 9.82 -14.64
N GLU A 51 -12.83 10.82 -15.37
CA GLU A 51 -14.24 11.20 -15.29
C GLU A 51 -14.71 11.40 -13.84
N HIS A 52 -13.85 12.04 -13.04
CA HIS A 52 -14.01 12.34 -11.62
C HIS A 52 -13.92 11.14 -10.67
N TYR A 53 -13.76 9.92 -11.15
CA TYR A 53 -13.55 8.77 -10.28
C TYR A 53 -12.08 8.56 -10.00
N CYS A 54 -11.70 8.49 -8.72
CA CYS A 54 -10.33 8.36 -8.26
C CYS A 54 -9.83 6.91 -8.28
N ALA A 55 -8.53 6.75 -8.48
CA ALA A 55 -7.76 5.53 -8.20
C ALA A 55 -6.68 5.85 -7.19
N ASP A 56 -6.23 4.85 -6.44
CA ASP A 56 -5.20 4.98 -5.42
C ASP A 56 -4.28 3.76 -5.38
N ILE A 57 -2.99 3.96 -5.66
CA ILE A 57 -2.05 2.84 -5.81
C ILE A 57 -0.70 3.19 -5.19
N SER A 58 -0.30 2.44 -4.19
CA SER A 58 1.07 2.48 -3.67
C SER A 58 1.87 1.25 -4.10
N ARG A 59 3.14 1.48 -4.43
CA ARG A 59 4.15 0.44 -4.64
C ARG A 59 5.48 0.87 -4.05
N THR A 60 6.25 -0.11 -3.58
CA THR A 60 7.60 0.11 -3.09
C THR A 60 8.60 -0.70 -3.92
N PHE A 61 9.65 -0.05 -4.38
CA PHE A 61 10.66 -0.60 -5.28
C PHE A 61 12.07 -0.45 -4.71
N PRO A 62 12.99 -1.41 -4.95
CA PRO A 62 14.41 -1.20 -4.67
C PRO A 62 15.03 -0.30 -5.75
N VAL A 63 15.75 0.75 -5.36
CA VAL A 63 16.31 1.75 -6.29
C VAL A 63 17.24 1.12 -7.33
N ASN A 64 18.06 0.16 -6.91
CA ASN A 64 19.00 -0.54 -7.77
C ASN A 64 18.44 -1.81 -8.42
N GLY A 65 17.14 -2.05 -8.32
CA GLY A 65 16.46 -3.18 -8.95
C GLY A 65 16.55 -4.48 -8.15
N LYS A 66 17.08 -4.48 -6.92
CA LYS A 66 17.21 -5.69 -6.12
C LYS A 66 16.97 -5.43 -4.64
N PHE A 67 16.03 -6.17 -4.04
CA PHE A 67 15.80 -6.12 -2.61
C PHE A 67 16.95 -6.76 -1.83
N THR A 68 17.34 -6.16 -0.71
CA THR A 68 18.14 -6.88 0.30
C THR A 68 17.29 -7.96 0.97
N ALA A 69 17.92 -8.91 1.65
CA ALA A 69 17.19 -9.97 2.36
C ALA A 69 16.21 -9.39 3.39
N ARG A 70 16.60 -8.32 4.12
CA ARG A 70 15.76 -7.66 5.10
C ARG A 70 14.60 -6.90 4.47
N GLN A 71 14.85 -6.16 3.40
CA GLN A 71 13.81 -5.47 2.67
C GLN A 71 12.77 -6.45 2.11
N LYS A 72 13.23 -7.58 1.55
CA LYS A 72 12.33 -8.62 1.05
C LYS A 72 11.49 -9.25 2.17
N GLU A 73 12.08 -9.53 3.32
CA GLU A 73 11.38 -10.07 4.48
C GLU A 73 10.22 -9.17 4.93
N ILE A 74 10.47 -7.84 5.03
CA ILE A 74 9.41 -6.88 5.40
C ILE A 74 8.41 -6.68 4.25
N TYR A 75 8.89 -6.67 3.01
CA TYR A 75 8.01 -6.57 1.84
C TYR A 75 7.02 -7.73 1.76
N ASP A 76 7.51 -8.95 1.93
CA ASP A 76 6.69 -10.16 1.88
C ASP A 76 5.68 -10.21 3.04
N LEU A 77 6.03 -9.64 4.21
CA LEU A 77 5.07 -9.44 5.31
C LEU A 77 3.91 -8.52 4.90
N VAL A 78 4.22 -7.36 4.31
CA VAL A 78 3.20 -6.40 3.84
C VAL A 78 2.36 -7.00 2.71
N LEU A 79 3.00 -7.67 1.75
CA LEU A 79 2.31 -8.32 0.64
C LEU A 79 1.34 -9.40 1.14
N SER A 80 1.76 -10.22 2.11
CA SER A 80 0.90 -11.26 2.69
C SER A 80 -0.29 -10.67 3.46
N ALA A 81 -0.13 -9.51 4.09
CA ALA A 81 -1.23 -8.80 4.72
C ALA A 81 -2.22 -8.26 3.67
N GLN A 82 -1.73 -7.69 2.57
CA GLN A 82 -2.59 -7.23 1.47
C GLN A 82 -3.40 -8.39 0.87
N ASP A 83 -2.73 -9.50 0.55
CA ASP A 83 -3.39 -10.69 -0.01
C ASP A 83 -4.45 -11.24 0.94
N LEU A 84 -4.18 -11.26 2.25
CA LEU A 84 -5.14 -11.67 3.28
C LEU A 84 -6.40 -10.80 3.23
N ILE A 85 -6.25 -9.47 3.17
CA ILE A 85 -7.40 -8.57 3.16
C ILE A 85 -8.18 -8.68 1.86
N ILE A 86 -7.52 -8.74 0.70
CA ILE A 86 -8.19 -8.92 -0.60
C ILE A 86 -8.99 -10.24 -0.63
N GLU A 87 -8.46 -11.30 -0.02
CA GLU A 87 -9.16 -12.59 0.05
C GLU A 87 -10.38 -12.57 0.97
N LYS A 88 -10.30 -11.81 2.08
CA LYS A 88 -11.30 -11.84 3.16
C LYS A 88 -12.35 -10.75 3.05
N ALA A 89 -12.05 -9.62 2.40
CA ALA A 89 -12.99 -8.52 2.28
C ALA A 89 -14.30 -8.97 1.62
N ALA A 90 -15.41 -8.74 2.31
CA ALA A 90 -16.73 -9.21 1.90
C ALA A 90 -17.84 -8.28 2.44
N PRO A 91 -19.02 -8.28 1.84
CA PRO A 91 -20.17 -7.59 2.38
C PRO A 91 -20.46 -8.00 3.83
N GLY A 92 -20.86 -7.04 4.66
CA GLY A 92 -21.14 -7.25 6.07
C GLY A 92 -19.95 -7.04 7.01
N MET A 93 -18.72 -6.94 6.50
CA MET A 93 -17.55 -6.56 7.27
C MET A 93 -17.42 -5.04 7.39
N THR A 94 -16.63 -4.58 8.34
CA THR A 94 -16.28 -3.16 8.52
C THR A 94 -14.81 -2.92 8.23
N LEU A 95 -14.44 -1.68 7.89
CA LEU A 95 -13.02 -1.30 7.71
C LEU A 95 -12.19 -1.57 8.98
N ARG A 96 -12.81 -1.40 10.15
CA ARG A 96 -12.17 -1.71 11.43
C ARG A 96 -11.83 -3.20 11.59
N GLU A 97 -12.71 -4.09 11.18
CA GLU A 97 -12.45 -5.53 11.22
C GLU A 97 -11.32 -5.91 10.27
N LEU A 98 -11.30 -5.35 9.06
CA LEU A 98 -10.19 -5.54 8.12
C LEU A 98 -8.87 -5.04 8.70
N ASN A 99 -8.86 -3.85 9.32
CA ASN A 99 -7.68 -3.30 9.96
C ASN A 99 -7.18 -4.18 11.13
N GLN A 100 -8.10 -4.71 11.94
CA GLN A 100 -7.72 -5.61 13.05
C GLN A 100 -7.04 -6.88 12.53
N MET A 101 -7.48 -7.42 11.38
CA MET A 101 -6.83 -8.58 10.77
C MET A 101 -5.38 -8.29 10.37
N VAL A 102 -5.06 -7.09 9.89
CA VAL A 102 -3.67 -6.69 9.59
C VAL A 102 -2.86 -6.58 10.87
N ILE A 103 -3.41 -5.96 11.92
CA ILE A 103 -2.75 -5.85 13.23
C ILE A 103 -2.42 -7.23 13.79
N ASP A 104 -3.38 -8.15 13.76
CA ASP A 104 -3.19 -9.52 14.26
C ASP A 104 -2.15 -10.29 13.42
N HIS A 105 -2.18 -10.12 12.09
CA HIS A 105 -1.21 -10.72 11.18
C HIS A 105 0.21 -10.25 11.45
N TYR A 106 0.41 -8.95 11.66
CA TYR A 106 1.72 -8.37 12.00
C TYR A 106 2.18 -8.77 13.40
N ALA A 107 1.27 -8.76 14.39
CA ALA A 107 1.59 -9.13 15.77
C ALA A 107 2.16 -10.55 15.86
N ALA A 108 1.62 -11.48 15.08
CA ALA A 108 2.09 -12.87 15.05
C ALA A 108 3.53 -13.03 14.53
N ARG A 109 4.10 -12.01 13.89
CA ARG A 109 5.42 -12.06 13.24
C ARG A 109 6.48 -11.16 13.88
N LEU A 110 6.10 -10.26 14.81
CA LEU A 110 7.03 -9.28 15.39
C LEU A 110 8.24 -9.92 16.06
N ASP A 111 8.06 -11.01 16.80
CA ASP A 111 9.15 -11.72 17.49
C ASP A 111 10.14 -12.34 16.49
N GLU A 112 9.63 -13.01 15.45
CA GLU A 112 10.45 -13.61 14.39
C GLU A 112 11.28 -12.56 13.64
N LEU A 113 10.68 -11.40 13.42
CA LEU A 113 11.34 -10.26 12.74
C LEU A 113 12.35 -9.53 13.65
N GLY A 114 12.40 -9.88 14.93
CA GLY A 114 13.26 -9.23 15.92
C GLY A 114 12.81 -7.81 16.30
N LEU A 115 11.54 -7.50 16.09
CA LEU A 115 10.95 -6.17 16.27
C LEU A 115 10.16 -5.98 17.57
N ALA A 116 9.85 -7.07 18.30
CA ALA A 116 9.16 -7.01 19.60
C ALA A 116 10.11 -6.67 20.78
N LYS A 117 11.14 -5.85 20.53
CA LYS A 117 12.13 -5.46 21.56
C LYS A 117 11.71 -4.14 22.21
N ASP A 118 12.21 -3.93 23.44
CA ASP A 118 12.05 -2.67 24.17
C ASP A 118 10.59 -2.23 24.37
N GLY A 119 9.67 -3.21 24.39
CA GLY A 119 8.23 -2.96 24.56
C GLY A 119 7.52 -2.45 23.31
N LYS A 120 8.19 -2.45 22.14
CA LYS A 120 7.57 -2.09 20.86
C LYS A 120 6.48 -3.11 20.48
N THR A 121 5.45 -2.58 19.83
CA THR A 121 4.25 -3.28 19.40
C THR A 121 4.00 -3.03 17.90
N VAL A 122 2.97 -3.61 17.33
CA VAL A 122 2.56 -3.32 15.95
C VAL A 122 2.33 -1.81 15.72
N ALA A 123 1.80 -1.10 16.70
CA ALA A 123 1.52 0.33 16.58
C ALA A 123 2.77 1.21 16.36
N ASP A 124 3.96 0.70 16.70
CA ASP A 124 5.22 1.39 16.45
C ASP A 124 5.68 1.29 14.98
N TYR A 125 5.08 0.37 14.21
CA TYR A 125 5.46 0.07 12.83
C TYR A 125 4.30 0.21 11.82
N TYR A 126 3.06 0.19 12.30
CA TYR A 126 1.84 0.31 11.52
C TYR A 126 0.87 1.25 12.20
N TYR A 127 0.73 2.47 11.69
CA TYR A 127 0.06 3.59 12.35
C TYR A 127 -0.96 4.30 11.46
N HIS A 128 -1.61 3.56 10.55
CA HIS A 128 -2.74 4.03 9.75
C HIS A 128 -3.76 2.91 9.54
N GLY A 129 -4.89 3.21 8.92
CA GLY A 129 -5.89 2.22 8.53
C GLY A 129 -5.47 1.42 7.31
N VAL A 130 -5.97 0.18 7.18
CA VAL A 130 -5.68 -0.66 6.00
C VAL A 130 -6.48 -0.23 4.77
N SER A 131 -7.49 0.61 4.92
CA SER A 131 -8.45 0.87 3.86
C SER A 131 -9.25 2.15 4.12
N HIS A 132 -9.65 2.80 3.05
CA HIS A 132 -10.66 3.86 3.03
C HIS A 132 -11.58 3.69 1.81
N GLN A 133 -12.73 4.38 1.84
CA GLN A 133 -13.63 4.47 0.70
C GLN A 133 -12.96 5.25 -0.43
N LEU A 134 -13.18 4.82 -1.66
CA LEU A 134 -12.63 5.44 -2.87
C LEU A 134 -13.77 5.69 -3.86
N GLY A 135 -13.82 6.89 -4.43
CA GLY A 135 -14.89 7.26 -5.35
C GLY A 135 -14.62 8.58 -6.06
N LEU A 136 -15.47 9.58 -5.85
CA LEU A 136 -15.30 10.93 -6.42
C LEU A 136 -14.18 11.71 -5.72
N ASP A 137 -13.88 11.36 -4.49
CA ASP A 137 -12.69 11.81 -3.76
C ASP A 137 -11.79 10.61 -3.45
N THR A 138 -10.49 10.84 -3.29
CA THR A 138 -9.53 9.81 -2.89
C THR A 138 -9.88 9.23 -1.53
N HIS A 139 -10.11 10.09 -0.54
CA HIS A 139 -10.73 9.70 0.72
C HIS A 139 -12.21 10.05 0.63
N ASP A 140 -13.00 9.17 0.00
CA ASP A 140 -14.41 9.43 -0.24
C ASP A 140 -15.24 9.32 1.05
N ILE A 141 -16.47 9.80 0.97
CA ILE A 141 -17.33 9.94 2.14
C ILE A 141 -17.57 8.56 2.78
N SER A 142 -17.26 8.48 4.07
CA SER A 142 -17.57 7.35 4.93
C SER A 142 -18.24 7.85 6.19
N CYS A 143 -19.25 7.14 6.69
CA CYS A 143 -19.91 7.49 7.93
C CYS A 143 -19.03 7.24 9.16
N SER A 144 -18.17 6.23 9.11
CA SER A 144 -17.18 5.87 10.14
C SER A 144 -16.44 4.58 9.76
N ASP A 145 -15.38 4.25 10.52
CA ASP A 145 -14.67 2.95 10.42
C ASP A 145 -15.56 1.74 10.74
N TYR A 146 -16.75 1.98 11.27
CA TYR A 146 -17.77 0.96 11.54
C TYR A 146 -18.80 0.83 10.41
N GLU A 147 -18.63 1.58 9.33
CA GLU A 147 -19.50 1.43 8.15
C GLU A 147 -19.38 0.01 7.61
N VAL A 148 -20.53 -0.60 7.38
CA VAL A 148 -20.62 -1.97 6.87
C VAL A 148 -20.41 -1.96 5.38
N LEU A 149 -19.48 -2.76 4.88
CA LEU A 149 -19.23 -2.91 3.46
C LEU A 149 -20.43 -3.52 2.75
N GLU A 150 -20.82 -2.89 1.65
CA GLU A 150 -21.92 -3.32 0.79
C GLU A 150 -21.40 -3.57 -0.65
N PRO A 151 -22.08 -4.48 -1.40
CA PRO A 151 -21.76 -4.67 -2.81
C PRO A 151 -21.87 -3.36 -3.61
N GLY A 152 -20.88 -3.11 -4.44
CA GLY A 152 -20.74 -1.87 -5.23
C GLY A 152 -19.78 -0.85 -4.63
N MET A 153 -19.40 -0.98 -3.36
CA MET A 153 -18.37 -0.13 -2.76
C MET A 153 -17.01 -0.44 -3.34
N VAL A 154 -16.21 0.60 -3.59
CA VAL A 154 -14.79 0.50 -3.91
C VAL A 154 -13.99 1.02 -2.72
N ILE A 155 -13.03 0.24 -2.28
CA ILE A 155 -12.14 0.59 -1.17
C ILE A 155 -10.70 0.31 -1.54
N THR A 156 -9.76 1.02 -0.90
CA THR A 156 -8.33 0.68 -0.97
C THR A 156 -8.02 -0.52 -0.10
N VAL A 157 -6.92 -1.22 -0.39
CA VAL A 157 -6.27 -2.19 0.51
C VAL A 157 -4.78 -1.86 0.51
N GLU A 158 -4.36 -1.14 1.53
CA GLU A 158 -3.07 -0.45 1.59
C GLU A 158 -2.24 -0.75 2.85
N PRO A 159 -2.07 -2.00 3.27
CA PRO A 159 -1.24 -2.26 4.42
C PRO A 159 0.17 -1.70 4.20
N GLY A 160 0.74 -1.13 5.27
CA GLY A 160 2.12 -0.64 5.28
C GLY A 160 2.89 -1.17 6.47
N PHE A 161 4.21 -1.07 6.44
CA PHE A 161 5.07 -1.37 7.56
C PHE A 161 6.31 -0.47 7.52
N TYR A 162 6.62 0.19 8.64
CA TYR A 162 7.56 1.31 8.66
C TYR A 162 8.55 1.16 9.82
N ILE A 163 9.84 1.01 9.50
CA ILE A 163 10.93 0.83 10.47
C ILE A 163 11.91 1.99 10.25
N GLU A 164 11.75 3.07 11.01
CA GLU A 164 12.57 4.27 10.87
C GLU A 164 14.06 3.98 11.10
N GLU A 165 14.38 3.17 12.09
CA GLU A 165 15.76 2.80 12.44
C GLU A 165 16.48 1.99 11.35
N GLU A 166 15.72 1.29 10.49
CA GLU A 166 16.24 0.52 9.36
C GLU A 166 16.08 1.27 8.03
N GLU A 167 15.50 2.47 8.04
CA GLU A 167 15.16 3.28 6.85
C GLU A 167 14.28 2.51 5.84
N ILE A 168 13.42 1.62 6.36
CA ILE A 168 12.49 0.81 5.58
C ILE A 168 11.07 1.33 5.78
N GLY A 169 10.45 1.82 4.71
CA GLY A 169 9.02 2.10 4.64
C GLY A 169 8.44 1.39 3.43
N ILE A 170 7.46 0.54 3.64
CA ILE A 170 6.81 -0.25 2.59
C ILE A 170 5.31 -0.08 2.70
N ARG A 171 4.66 0.25 1.58
CA ARG A 171 3.21 0.20 1.39
C ARG A 171 2.93 -0.47 0.06
N ILE A 172 1.96 -1.37 0.03
CA ILE A 172 1.47 -2.04 -1.17
C ILE A 172 -0.04 -1.87 -1.17
N GLU A 173 -0.56 -1.19 -2.18
CA GLU A 173 -1.95 -0.76 -2.24
C GLU A 173 -2.59 -1.15 -3.55
N ASN A 174 -3.79 -1.68 -3.46
CA ASN A 174 -4.69 -1.97 -4.57
C ASN A 174 -6.08 -1.41 -4.27
N ASP A 175 -6.80 -1.05 -5.33
CA ASP A 175 -8.23 -0.77 -5.27
C ASP A 175 -9.01 -2.07 -5.45
N ILE A 176 -10.02 -2.32 -4.62
CA ILE A 176 -10.89 -3.49 -4.73
C ILE A 176 -12.36 -3.09 -4.79
N LEU A 177 -13.13 -3.82 -5.59
CA LEU A 177 -14.58 -3.71 -5.65
C LEU A 177 -15.21 -4.79 -4.76
N ILE A 178 -16.03 -4.37 -3.81
CA ILE A 178 -16.87 -5.29 -3.02
C ILE A 178 -18.02 -5.79 -3.89
N THR A 179 -18.19 -7.10 -3.98
CA THR A 179 -19.29 -7.74 -4.75
C THR A 179 -20.16 -8.58 -3.85
N GLU A 180 -21.26 -9.11 -4.35
CA GLU A 180 -22.11 -10.10 -3.66
C GLU A 180 -21.34 -11.36 -3.20
N GLY A 181 -20.19 -11.62 -3.84
CA GLY A 181 -19.31 -12.75 -3.56
C GLY A 181 -17.95 -12.31 -3.05
N LYS A 182 -16.89 -12.76 -3.75
CA LYS A 182 -15.51 -12.33 -3.46
C LYS A 182 -15.26 -10.92 -3.97
N ALA A 183 -14.45 -10.17 -3.24
CA ALA A 183 -13.96 -8.89 -3.74
C ALA A 183 -13.19 -9.08 -5.06
N VAL A 184 -13.28 -8.07 -5.93
CA VAL A 184 -12.57 -8.04 -7.21
C VAL A 184 -11.40 -7.06 -7.09
N ASP A 185 -10.19 -7.55 -7.21
CA ASP A 185 -8.98 -6.74 -7.27
C ASP A 185 -8.92 -6.01 -8.64
N LEU A 186 -9.16 -4.71 -8.64
CA LEU A 186 -9.14 -3.85 -9.82
C LEU A 186 -7.71 -3.58 -10.30
N SER A 187 -6.74 -3.72 -9.41
CA SER A 187 -5.31 -3.41 -9.64
C SER A 187 -4.45 -4.66 -9.88
N LYS A 188 -5.05 -5.83 -10.02
CA LYS A 188 -4.34 -7.14 -10.14
C LYS A 188 -3.30 -7.22 -11.26
N GLY A 189 -3.37 -6.33 -12.24
CA GLY A 189 -2.42 -6.27 -13.36
C GLY A 189 -1.12 -5.53 -13.03
N ILE A 190 -1.01 -4.90 -11.87
CA ILE A 190 0.16 -4.13 -11.44
C ILE A 190 1.09 -5.06 -10.65
N LEU A 191 2.36 -5.13 -11.06
CA LEU A 191 3.36 -5.96 -10.39
C LEU A 191 3.41 -5.65 -8.88
N LYS A 192 3.44 -6.71 -8.06
CA LYS A 192 3.48 -6.57 -6.60
C LYS A 192 4.32 -7.63 -5.87
N THR A 193 4.81 -8.67 -6.54
CA THR A 193 5.74 -9.61 -5.91
C THR A 193 7.19 -9.13 -6.05
N THR A 194 8.03 -9.45 -5.08
CA THR A 194 9.46 -9.07 -5.14
C THR A 194 10.13 -9.68 -6.37
N GLU A 195 9.78 -10.91 -6.73
CA GLU A 195 10.32 -11.63 -7.89
C GLU A 195 9.96 -10.93 -9.20
N ASP A 196 8.70 -10.54 -9.38
CA ASP A 196 8.24 -9.88 -10.60
C ASP A 196 8.84 -8.48 -10.74
N ILE A 197 8.96 -7.75 -9.63
CA ILE A 197 9.59 -6.43 -9.59
C ILE A 197 11.07 -6.54 -9.99
N GLU A 198 11.84 -7.42 -9.35
CA GLU A 198 13.26 -7.63 -9.68
C GLU A 198 13.43 -8.09 -11.13
N ALA A 199 12.60 -9.02 -11.60
CA ALA A 199 12.62 -9.51 -12.97
C ALA A 199 12.27 -8.42 -14.01
N TRP A 200 11.39 -7.48 -13.66
CA TRP A 200 11.04 -6.37 -14.53
C TRP A 200 12.13 -5.31 -14.56
N MET A 201 12.71 -4.98 -13.40
CA MET A 201 13.78 -3.98 -13.29
C MET A 201 15.08 -4.46 -13.97
N SER A 202 15.39 -5.76 -13.91
CA SER A 202 16.58 -6.33 -14.58
C SER A 202 16.54 -6.28 -16.11
N LYS A 203 15.38 -6.00 -16.72
CA LYS A 203 15.23 -5.85 -18.19
C LYS A 203 15.52 -4.43 -18.70
N ARG A 204 15.82 -3.51 -17.80
CA ARG A 204 16.14 -2.11 -18.14
C ARG A 204 17.67 -1.92 -18.19
N ASP A 205 18.29 -2.38 -19.25
CA ASP A 205 19.62 -1.95 -19.69
C ASP A 205 19.50 -0.82 -20.72
#